data_c1bbadfd92d64edd58a24ab9d60e2a1a
#
_entry.id   c1bbadfd92d64edd58a24ab9d60e2a1a
#
_cell.length_a   1.000
_cell.length_b   1.000
_cell.length_c   1.000
_cell.angle_alpha   90.00
_cell.angle_beta   90.00
_cell.angle_gamma   90.00
#
_symmetry.space_group_name_H-M   'P 1'
#
loop_
_entity.id
_entity.type
_entity.pdbx_description
1 polymer ?
#
loop_
_entity_poly.entity_id
_entity_poly.type
_entity_poly.pdbx_seq_one_letter_code
_entity_poly.pdbx_strand_id
1 'polypeptide(L)'
;MTKRIRVAHLHSYLPFGGVENHILNLCRHFDSERFELEVCLFRDGGPMLSVFEDAGVTVRVFNVVDGDGRIVNSDQARAFLAHLRSFDVAHTWYGGGPLNFGMQAAQSLRIAVQVQSIEWLVPAVDPGLDAVILESDVLKTIQEAAGVPNRLTRINAGIDLARYNPATVQPFRLFEGPVVGRVSRLVEEKDPETFVRAAALVQARHPHTNFVIAGDGPLRAQLEALAKRLGARITFLGNCTNVPAVLAAFDIFAYPTLGDSFGFVNAEAMAMGKPVISTRVGSVPELVRDGETGFLIEPQDAWGLAQCICYLLNEPEIGRRMGSQGRQLIETKFDLKQEVTAMADLYHELYHRFLGAPEHISDAPAVDTAPAAAEAQPATAPQHRNGFNLQEAQAAAEHALELAPTDINVLAAYGTVSVEAGNYEGARSALLRIQAQDPECPAALELQEAVSLLPG
;
A
#
# COMPACT_ATOMS: atom_id res chain seq x y z
N MET A 1 -2.26 39.30 1.34
CA MET A 1 -1.87 37.91 0.95
C MET A 1 -2.69 36.99 1.82
N THR A 2 -3.44 36.08 1.23
CA THR A 2 -4.14 35.02 1.98
C THR A 2 -3.11 34.12 2.67
N LYS A 3 -3.33 33.81 3.94
CA LYS A 3 -2.44 32.89 4.70
C LYS A 3 -2.39 31.53 3.96
N ARG A 4 -1.19 31.00 3.70
CA ARG A 4 -1.01 29.65 3.18
C ARG A 4 -1.46 28.61 4.22
N ILE A 5 -2.10 27.55 3.78
CA ILE A 5 -2.43 26.40 4.63
C ILE A 5 -1.15 25.58 4.81
N ARG A 6 -0.74 25.34 6.04
CA ARG A 6 0.43 24.54 6.38
C ARG A 6 0.03 23.09 6.59
N VAL A 7 0.61 22.17 5.82
CA VAL A 7 0.30 20.74 5.84
C VAL A 7 1.54 19.95 6.25
N ALA A 8 1.45 19.15 7.30
CA ALA A 8 2.46 18.18 7.68
C ALA A 8 2.07 16.80 7.14
N HIS A 9 2.89 16.25 6.25
CA HIS A 9 2.81 14.84 5.88
C HIS A 9 3.60 14.02 6.90
N LEU A 10 2.90 13.18 7.66
CA LEU A 10 3.46 12.38 8.74
C LEU A 10 3.80 10.98 8.22
N HIS A 11 5.06 10.59 8.34
CA HIS A 11 5.51 9.26 7.93
C HIS A 11 6.59 8.73 8.88
N SER A 12 6.76 7.40 8.96
CA SER A 12 7.75 6.83 9.86
C SER A 12 9.18 7.09 9.38
N TYR A 13 9.50 6.71 8.17
CA TYR A 13 10.78 6.89 7.49
C TYR A 13 10.57 6.73 5.98
N LEU A 14 11.56 7.03 5.13
CA LEU A 14 11.44 7.00 3.67
C LEU A 14 12.20 5.82 3.06
N PRO A 15 11.65 4.59 3.05
CA PRO A 15 12.21 3.47 2.30
C PRO A 15 12.02 3.67 0.79
N PHE A 16 12.64 2.82 -0.03
CA PHE A 16 12.27 2.73 -1.44
C PHE A 16 10.90 2.06 -1.58
N GLY A 17 9.90 2.84 -2.00
CA GLY A 17 8.52 2.33 -2.14
C GLY A 17 7.65 3.21 -3.03
N GLY A 18 6.49 2.66 -3.40
CA GLY A 18 5.48 3.38 -4.22
C GLY A 18 4.88 4.57 -3.48
N VAL A 19 4.61 4.41 -2.19
CA VAL A 19 4.00 5.44 -1.36
C VAL A 19 4.93 6.61 -1.13
N GLU A 20 6.20 6.37 -0.85
CA GLU A 20 7.19 7.44 -0.68
C GLU A 20 7.37 8.24 -1.97
N ASN A 21 7.43 7.56 -3.12
CA ASN A 21 7.41 8.23 -4.41
C ASN A 21 6.12 9.04 -4.62
N HIS A 22 5.00 8.52 -4.15
CA HIS A 22 3.71 9.19 -4.24
C HIS A 22 3.68 10.47 -3.38
N ILE A 23 4.11 10.40 -2.11
CA ILE A 23 4.25 11.58 -1.23
C ILE A 23 5.17 12.63 -1.88
N LEU A 24 6.31 12.20 -2.44
CA LEU A 24 7.23 13.08 -3.15
C LEU A 24 6.54 13.80 -4.31
N ASN A 25 5.79 13.06 -5.12
CA ASN A 25 5.08 13.62 -6.27
C ASN A 25 3.98 14.59 -5.83
N LEU A 26 3.22 14.27 -4.79
CA LEU A 26 2.24 15.19 -4.21
C LEU A 26 2.91 16.50 -3.76
N CYS A 27 3.97 16.42 -2.94
CA CYS A 27 4.69 17.60 -2.46
C CYS A 27 5.19 18.51 -3.59
N ARG A 28 5.56 17.93 -4.73
CA ARG A 28 6.06 18.69 -5.91
C ARG A 28 4.96 19.35 -6.73
N HIS A 29 3.71 18.89 -6.63
CA HIS A 29 2.62 19.34 -7.50
C HIS A 29 1.59 20.22 -6.79
N PHE A 30 1.64 20.31 -5.46
CA PHE A 30 0.79 21.25 -4.75
C PHE A 30 1.18 22.70 -5.08
N ASP A 31 0.17 23.58 -5.12
CA ASP A 31 0.33 25.01 -5.32
C ASP A 31 1.02 25.66 -4.12
N SER A 32 2.29 26.01 -4.26
CA SER A 32 3.11 26.62 -3.21
C SER A 32 2.69 28.03 -2.81
N GLU A 33 1.83 28.69 -3.58
CA GLU A 33 1.25 29.98 -3.19
C GLU A 33 0.10 29.79 -2.19
N ARG A 34 -0.60 28.66 -2.24
CA ARG A 34 -1.75 28.33 -1.38
C ARG A 34 -1.35 27.43 -0.20
N PHE A 35 -0.38 26.55 -0.39
CA PHE A 35 0.02 25.53 0.57
C PHE A 35 1.50 25.59 0.91
N GLU A 36 1.83 25.27 2.15
CA GLU A 36 3.19 25.01 2.62
C GLU A 36 3.25 23.58 3.16
N LEU A 37 3.99 22.71 2.46
CA LEU A 37 4.07 21.29 2.78
C LEU A 37 5.41 20.96 3.42
N GLU A 38 5.37 20.16 4.46
CA GLU A 38 6.56 19.59 5.10
C GLU A 38 6.33 18.10 5.37
N VAL A 39 7.34 17.27 5.12
CA VAL A 39 7.33 15.85 5.51
C VAL A 39 7.99 15.71 6.86
N CYS A 40 7.24 15.23 7.85
CA CYS A 40 7.71 15.03 9.22
C CYS A 40 7.90 13.54 9.50
N LEU A 41 9.15 13.13 9.72
CA LEU A 41 9.52 11.75 9.98
C LEU A 41 9.75 11.53 11.47
N PHE A 42 9.11 10.52 12.03
CA PHE A 42 9.26 10.22 13.46
C PHE A 42 10.24 9.08 13.76
N ARG A 43 10.82 8.43 12.74
CA ARG A 43 12.01 7.58 12.80
C ARG A 43 13.22 8.26 12.15
N ASP A 44 14.14 7.49 11.60
CA ASP A 44 15.25 7.94 10.77
C ASP A 44 14.79 8.43 9.39
N GLY A 45 15.71 9.09 8.64
CA GLY A 45 15.36 9.64 7.34
C GLY A 45 15.09 8.62 6.25
N GLY A 46 15.67 7.43 6.35
CA GLY A 46 15.59 6.40 5.32
C GLY A 46 16.38 6.72 4.03
N PRO A 47 16.46 5.74 3.12
CA PRO A 47 17.31 5.84 1.91
C PRO A 47 16.79 6.84 0.86
N MET A 48 15.52 7.26 0.91
CA MET A 48 15.00 8.28 -0.02
C MET A 48 15.11 9.72 0.52
N LEU A 49 15.66 9.95 1.71
CA LEU A 49 15.74 11.29 2.29
C LEU A 49 16.42 12.29 1.31
N SER A 50 17.59 11.93 0.77
CA SER A 50 18.30 12.80 -0.19
C SER A 50 17.50 13.05 -1.47
N VAL A 51 16.68 12.10 -1.90
CA VAL A 51 15.82 12.26 -3.09
C VAL A 51 14.76 13.32 -2.86
N PHE A 52 14.18 13.39 -1.64
CA PHE A 52 13.23 14.43 -1.26
C PHE A 52 13.91 15.80 -1.15
N GLU A 53 15.07 15.87 -0.52
CA GLU A 53 15.87 17.09 -0.36
C GLU A 53 16.32 17.66 -1.72
N ASP A 54 16.83 16.79 -2.61
CA ASP A 54 17.25 17.17 -3.98
C ASP A 54 16.06 17.65 -4.82
N ALA A 55 14.84 17.19 -4.51
CA ALA A 55 13.61 17.65 -5.13
C ALA A 55 13.06 18.96 -4.54
N GLY A 56 13.74 19.53 -3.55
CA GLY A 56 13.35 20.76 -2.86
C GLY A 56 12.19 20.59 -1.87
N VAL A 57 11.88 19.36 -1.47
CA VAL A 57 10.84 19.07 -0.46
C VAL A 57 11.43 19.24 0.93
N THR A 58 10.79 20.03 1.78
CA THR A 58 11.21 20.19 3.18
C THR A 58 10.91 18.89 3.95
N VAL A 59 11.96 18.27 4.48
CA VAL A 59 11.85 17.07 5.33
C VAL A 59 12.45 17.35 6.69
N ARG A 60 11.76 16.95 7.74
CA ARG A 60 12.26 17.06 9.11
C ARG A 60 12.23 15.70 9.81
N VAL A 61 13.37 15.29 10.36
CA VAL A 61 13.56 14.01 11.05
C VAL A 61 13.65 14.24 12.55
N PHE A 62 12.81 13.54 13.32
CA PHE A 62 12.73 13.71 14.78
C PHE A 62 13.33 12.56 15.56
N ASN A 63 13.47 11.35 15.01
CA ASN A 63 14.00 10.18 15.70
C ASN A 63 13.30 9.88 17.04
N VAL A 64 11.98 9.87 17.02
CA VAL A 64 11.13 9.66 18.20
C VAL A 64 11.00 8.19 18.56
N VAL A 65 10.80 7.32 17.55
CA VAL A 65 10.52 5.89 17.72
C VAL A 65 11.58 5.02 17.05
N ASP A 66 11.74 3.80 17.54
CA ASP A 66 12.56 2.75 16.92
C ASP A 66 11.82 2.00 15.79
N GLY A 67 12.43 0.92 15.29
CA GLY A 67 11.87 0.05 14.28
C GLY A 67 10.57 -0.64 14.69
N ASP A 68 10.37 -0.86 15.99
CA ASP A 68 9.18 -1.49 16.57
C ASP A 68 8.11 -0.46 16.96
N GLY A 69 8.35 0.84 16.70
CA GLY A 69 7.44 1.94 17.05
C GLY A 69 7.42 2.32 18.52
N ARG A 70 8.41 1.87 19.31
CA ARG A 70 8.55 2.27 20.71
C ARG A 70 9.18 3.65 20.79
N ILE A 71 8.66 4.52 21.68
CA ILE A 71 9.26 5.82 21.93
C ILE A 71 10.63 5.62 22.58
N VAL A 72 11.69 6.02 21.89
CA VAL A 72 13.08 5.95 22.35
C VAL A 72 13.64 7.31 22.77
N ASN A 73 12.93 8.41 22.42
CA ASN A 73 13.36 9.75 22.75
C ASN A 73 12.16 10.66 23.08
N SER A 74 11.87 10.81 24.36
CA SER A 74 10.74 11.62 24.85
C SER A 74 10.92 13.11 24.61
N ASP A 75 12.16 13.63 24.55
CA ASP A 75 12.41 15.05 24.25
C ASP A 75 12.09 15.33 22.79
N GLN A 76 12.50 14.45 21.88
CA GLN A 76 12.15 14.55 20.48
C GLN A 76 10.64 14.35 20.24
N ALA A 77 9.96 13.50 21.03
CA ALA A 77 8.51 13.38 20.98
C ALA A 77 7.83 14.70 21.33
N ARG A 78 8.28 15.36 22.40
CA ARG A 78 7.76 16.70 22.77
C ARG A 78 8.05 17.76 21.69
N ALA A 79 9.27 17.75 21.15
CA ALA A 79 9.66 18.66 20.07
C ALA A 79 8.81 18.44 18.80
N PHE A 80 8.57 17.19 18.44
CA PHE A 80 7.71 16.80 17.31
C PHE A 80 6.28 17.32 17.50
N LEU A 81 5.65 17.05 18.63
CA LEU A 81 4.30 17.54 18.93
C LEU A 81 4.22 19.06 18.95
N ALA A 82 5.22 19.75 19.53
CA ALA A 82 5.29 21.19 19.51
C ALA A 82 5.41 21.77 18.09
N HIS A 83 6.20 21.11 17.24
CA HIS A 83 6.36 21.47 15.84
C HIS A 83 5.06 21.28 15.05
N LEU A 84 4.37 20.16 15.24
CA LEU A 84 3.11 19.87 14.55
C LEU A 84 2.01 20.88 14.85
N ARG A 85 1.97 21.47 16.04
CA ARG A 85 1.02 22.55 16.40
C ARG A 85 1.14 23.80 15.53
N SER A 86 2.24 23.95 14.78
CA SER A 86 2.42 25.05 13.84
C SER A 86 1.72 24.81 12.49
N PHE A 87 1.18 23.62 12.25
CA PHE A 87 0.49 23.26 11.00
C PHE A 87 -1.04 23.40 11.16
N ASP A 88 -1.69 23.63 10.04
CA ASP A 88 -3.14 23.71 9.95
C ASP A 88 -3.76 22.32 9.68
N VAL A 89 -3.01 21.44 9.00
CA VAL A 89 -3.40 20.07 8.63
C VAL A 89 -2.27 19.07 8.96
N ALA A 90 -2.61 17.92 9.51
CA ALA A 90 -1.74 16.77 9.61
C ALA A 90 -2.29 15.64 8.75
N HIS A 91 -1.50 15.18 7.82
CA HIS A 91 -1.84 14.08 6.93
C HIS A 91 -0.96 12.87 7.24
N THR A 92 -1.56 11.80 7.78
CA THR A 92 -0.85 10.55 8.10
C THR A 92 -0.97 9.56 6.96
N TRP A 93 0.14 8.90 6.65
CA TRP A 93 0.23 7.85 5.65
C TRP A 93 0.35 6.52 6.37
N TYR A 94 -0.56 5.57 6.07
CA TYR A 94 -0.77 4.29 6.74
C TYR A 94 -1.28 4.35 8.20
N GLY A 95 -2.18 3.48 8.51
CA GLY A 95 -2.79 3.37 9.83
C GLY A 95 -2.62 1.99 10.44
N GLY A 96 -1.43 1.68 10.99
CA GLY A 96 -1.25 0.42 11.74
C GLY A 96 0.15 0.24 12.31
N GLY A 97 0.28 -0.52 13.38
CA GLY A 97 1.56 -0.89 14.00
C GLY A 97 2.35 0.31 14.53
N PRO A 98 3.66 0.43 14.21
CA PRO A 98 4.53 1.50 14.67
C PRO A 98 4.05 2.92 14.36
N LEU A 99 3.10 3.06 13.44
CA LEU A 99 2.50 4.33 13.00
C LEU A 99 1.50 4.92 13.99
N ASN A 100 1.16 4.20 15.05
CA ASN A 100 0.26 4.68 16.09
C ASN A 100 0.72 6.03 16.69
N PHE A 101 2.03 6.30 16.70
CA PHE A 101 2.57 7.59 17.14
C PHE A 101 2.17 8.73 16.20
N GLY A 102 2.25 8.51 14.87
CA GLY A 102 1.81 9.50 13.88
C GLY A 102 0.31 9.81 14.00
N MET A 103 -0.53 8.80 14.23
CA MET A 103 -1.96 8.95 14.47
C MET A 103 -2.25 9.73 15.77
N GLN A 104 -1.62 9.36 16.88
CA GLN A 104 -1.75 10.08 18.15
C GLN A 104 -1.27 11.53 18.04
N ALA A 105 -0.21 11.77 17.28
CA ALA A 105 0.28 13.11 16.99
C ALA A 105 -0.74 13.90 16.17
N ALA A 106 -1.34 13.32 15.15
CA ALA A 106 -2.36 13.96 14.33
C ALA A 106 -3.59 14.39 15.15
N GLN A 107 -4.02 13.58 16.12
CA GLN A 107 -5.13 13.90 17.04
C GLN A 107 -4.84 15.13 17.90
N SER A 108 -3.58 15.42 18.18
CA SER A 108 -3.21 16.61 18.94
C SER A 108 -3.42 17.91 18.15
N LEU A 109 -3.68 17.82 16.86
CA LEU A 109 -3.90 18.95 15.96
C LEU A 109 -5.39 19.26 15.80
N ARG A 110 -5.66 20.50 15.37
CA ARG A 110 -7.02 20.97 15.10
C ARG A 110 -7.67 20.30 13.90
N ILE A 111 -6.86 19.98 12.88
CA ILE A 111 -7.28 19.31 11.65
C ILE A 111 -6.37 18.12 11.42
N ALA A 112 -6.96 16.97 11.18
CA ALA A 112 -6.23 15.77 10.83
C ALA A 112 -6.88 15.05 9.66
N VAL A 113 -6.07 14.68 8.66
CA VAL A 113 -6.48 13.88 7.51
C VAL A 113 -5.57 12.68 7.44
N GLN A 114 -6.14 11.49 7.27
CA GLN A 114 -5.39 10.26 7.14
C GLN A 114 -5.71 9.59 5.82
N VAL A 115 -4.66 9.18 5.09
CA VAL A 115 -4.77 8.20 4.02
C VAL A 115 -4.58 6.82 4.63
N GLN A 116 -5.54 5.96 4.41
CA GLN A 116 -5.46 4.57 4.80
C GLN A 116 -5.29 3.72 3.53
N SER A 117 -4.18 2.99 3.46
CA SER A 117 -4.05 1.91 2.50
C SER A 117 -4.31 0.58 3.19
N ILE A 118 -4.98 -0.34 2.49
CA ILE A 118 -5.15 -1.71 3.00
C ILE A 118 -3.90 -2.47 2.63
N GLU A 119 -3.11 -2.82 3.62
CA GLU A 119 -2.20 -3.95 3.50
C GLU A 119 -2.85 -5.23 4.04
N TRP A 120 -3.82 -5.09 4.95
CA TRP A 120 -4.59 -6.20 5.55
C TRP A 120 -6.00 -5.71 5.88
N LEU A 121 -6.99 -6.58 5.79
CA LEU A 121 -8.43 -6.35 5.95
C LEU A 121 -8.88 -5.86 7.35
N VAL A 122 -8.11 -5.05 8.05
CA VAL A 122 -8.49 -4.56 9.37
C VAL A 122 -8.89 -3.09 9.27
N PRO A 123 -10.15 -2.75 9.50
CA PRO A 123 -10.58 -1.37 9.62
C PRO A 123 -10.10 -0.81 10.96
N ALA A 124 -8.96 -0.16 10.97
CA ALA A 124 -8.48 0.54 12.14
C ALA A 124 -8.31 2.02 11.81
N VAL A 125 -9.43 2.70 11.68
CA VAL A 125 -9.43 4.16 11.58
C VAL A 125 -9.71 4.74 12.96
N ASP A 126 -8.83 5.63 13.40
CA ASP A 126 -8.99 6.31 14.66
C ASP A 126 -10.19 7.28 14.60
N PRO A 127 -11.17 7.18 15.53
CA PRO A 127 -12.35 8.03 15.52
C PRO A 127 -12.05 9.53 15.70
N GLY A 128 -10.85 9.89 16.12
CA GLY A 128 -10.42 11.30 16.28
C GLY A 128 -10.00 12.00 14.99
N LEU A 129 -10.06 11.34 13.82
CA LEU A 129 -9.69 11.93 12.53
C LEU A 129 -10.86 12.68 11.90
N ASP A 130 -10.58 13.82 11.26
CA ASP A 130 -11.59 14.63 10.57
C ASP A 130 -12.04 14.03 9.24
N ALA A 131 -11.13 13.35 8.56
CA ALA A 131 -11.42 12.63 7.32
C ALA A 131 -10.44 11.48 7.10
N VAL A 132 -10.89 10.47 6.35
CA VAL A 132 -10.09 9.37 5.84
C VAL A 132 -10.16 9.38 4.33
N ILE A 133 -9.01 9.44 3.67
CA ILE A 133 -8.91 9.34 2.22
C ILE A 133 -8.76 7.85 1.87
N LEU A 134 -9.55 7.41 0.91
CA LEU A 134 -9.59 6.04 0.42
C LEU A 134 -9.24 6.05 -1.06
N GLU A 135 -8.21 5.31 -1.44
CA GLU A 135 -7.66 5.30 -2.79
C GLU A 135 -8.44 4.39 -3.74
N SER A 136 -9.37 3.57 -3.23
CA SER A 136 -10.14 2.62 -4.02
C SER A 136 -11.58 2.47 -3.52
N ASP A 137 -12.47 1.99 -4.40
CA ASP A 137 -13.86 1.71 -4.05
C ASP A 137 -13.97 0.47 -3.16
N VAL A 138 -13.05 -0.49 -3.31
CA VAL A 138 -12.93 -1.65 -2.41
C VAL A 138 -12.64 -1.18 -0.99
N LEU A 139 -11.68 -0.28 -0.80
CA LEU A 139 -11.37 0.32 0.50
C LEU A 139 -12.58 1.01 1.10
N LYS A 140 -13.29 1.80 0.30
CA LYS A 140 -14.49 2.51 0.75
C LYS A 140 -15.56 1.53 1.22
N THR A 141 -15.85 0.51 0.43
CA THR A 141 -16.85 -0.51 0.78
C THR A 141 -16.52 -1.22 2.10
N ILE A 142 -15.26 -1.57 2.31
CA ILE A 142 -14.81 -2.22 3.55
C ILE A 142 -14.98 -1.29 4.76
N GLN A 143 -14.58 -0.02 4.64
CA GLN A 143 -14.71 0.94 5.74
C GLN A 143 -16.18 1.25 6.07
N GLU A 144 -17.03 1.37 5.05
CA GLU A 144 -18.47 1.58 5.22
C GLU A 144 -19.13 0.36 5.91
N ALA A 145 -18.77 -0.85 5.48
CA ALA A 145 -19.25 -2.09 6.09
C ALA A 145 -18.80 -2.25 7.55
N ALA A 146 -17.60 -1.76 7.88
CA ALA A 146 -17.08 -1.75 9.24
C ALA A 146 -17.69 -0.67 10.14
N GLY A 147 -18.55 0.19 9.60
CA GLY A 147 -19.18 1.27 10.38
C GLY A 147 -18.20 2.32 10.88
N VAL A 148 -17.11 2.57 10.14
CA VAL A 148 -16.09 3.56 10.51
C VAL A 148 -16.72 4.94 10.66
N PRO A 149 -16.59 5.61 11.82
CA PRO A 149 -17.34 6.83 12.12
C PRO A 149 -16.80 8.08 11.43
N ASN A 150 -15.64 8.00 10.82
CA ASN A 150 -14.98 9.14 10.18
C ASN A 150 -15.63 9.49 8.84
N ARG A 151 -15.43 10.73 8.40
CA ARG A 151 -15.76 11.12 7.03
C ARG A 151 -14.86 10.33 6.04
N LEU A 152 -15.48 9.43 5.30
CA LEU A 152 -14.82 8.69 4.23
C LEU A 152 -14.85 9.52 2.94
N THR A 153 -13.69 9.79 2.37
CA THR A 153 -13.55 10.56 1.13
C THR A 153 -12.78 9.73 0.11
N ARG A 154 -13.42 9.44 -1.02
CA ARG A 154 -12.77 8.74 -2.13
C ARG A 154 -11.95 9.72 -2.95
N ILE A 155 -10.63 9.53 -2.98
CA ILE A 155 -9.71 10.26 -3.86
C ILE A 155 -8.83 9.21 -4.53
N ASN A 156 -8.84 9.16 -5.86
CA ASN A 156 -7.99 8.24 -6.60
C ASN A 156 -6.53 8.64 -6.44
N ALA A 157 -5.66 7.72 -6.10
CA ALA A 157 -4.23 7.95 -6.19
C ALA A 157 -3.82 8.22 -7.64
N GLY A 158 -2.97 9.21 -7.85
CA GLY A 158 -2.62 9.71 -9.17
C GLY A 158 -1.20 9.37 -9.62
N ILE A 159 -1.01 9.31 -10.92
CA ILE A 159 0.27 9.10 -11.56
C ILE A 159 0.74 10.39 -12.24
N ASP A 160 2.01 10.75 -12.05
CA ASP A 160 2.64 11.87 -12.75
C ASP A 160 2.79 11.55 -14.25
N LEU A 161 1.82 11.99 -15.05
CA LEU A 161 1.77 11.74 -16.48
C LEU A 161 2.85 12.48 -17.27
N ALA A 162 3.50 13.47 -16.69
CA ALA A 162 4.65 14.12 -17.33
C ALA A 162 5.91 13.25 -17.15
N ARG A 163 6.09 12.64 -15.98
CA ARG A 163 7.18 11.71 -15.69
C ARG A 163 7.00 10.37 -16.40
N TYR A 164 5.79 9.81 -16.38
CA TYR A 164 5.44 8.53 -17.03
C TYR A 164 4.82 8.80 -18.42
N ASN A 165 5.63 9.34 -19.34
CA ASN A 165 5.20 9.71 -20.68
C ASN A 165 5.98 8.91 -21.74
N PRO A 166 5.35 7.95 -22.42
CA PRO A 166 6.02 7.11 -23.42
C PRO A 166 6.56 7.90 -24.63
N ALA A 167 6.06 9.13 -24.88
CA ALA A 167 6.56 9.96 -25.97
C ALA A 167 7.88 10.66 -25.65
N THR A 168 8.21 10.87 -24.38
CA THR A 168 9.38 11.63 -23.94
C THR A 168 10.43 10.77 -23.22
N VAL A 169 9.99 9.67 -22.59
CA VAL A 169 10.87 8.77 -21.85
C VAL A 169 11.68 7.90 -22.82
N GLN A 170 13.01 7.96 -22.71
CA GLN A 170 13.87 7.07 -23.48
C GLN A 170 13.99 5.71 -22.80
N PRO A 171 13.74 4.59 -23.52
CA PRO A 171 13.82 3.26 -22.94
C PRO A 171 15.26 2.90 -22.58
N PHE A 172 15.39 2.18 -21.50
CA PHE A 172 16.64 1.55 -21.10
C PHE A 172 16.85 0.29 -21.96
N ARG A 173 17.56 0.45 -23.09
CA ARG A 173 17.75 -0.64 -24.05
C ARG A 173 18.89 -1.56 -23.63
N LEU A 174 18.55 -2.75 -23.19
CA LEU A 174 19.52 -3.80 -22.83
C LEU A 174 19.44 -5.05 -23.72
N PHE A 175 18.34 -5.23 -24.45
CA PHE A 175 18.03 -6.53 -25.06
C PHE A 175 17.58 -6.39 -26.49
N GLU A 176 17.90 -7.42 -27.28
CA GLU A 176 17.22 -7.70 -28.55
C GLU A 176 16.06 -8.64 -28.28
N GLY A 177 14.92 -8.41 -28.96
CA GLY A 177 13.70 -9.22 -28.80
C GLY A 177 12.78 -8.76 -27.68
N PRO A 178 11.67 -9.50 -27.45
CA PRO A 178 10.64 -9.12 -26.49
C PRO A 178 11.16 -9.13 -25.05
N VAL A 179 10.69 -8.15 -24.27
CA VAL A 179 11.05 -7.99 -22.86
C VAL A 179 9.80 -8.05 -21.98
N VAL A 180 9.76 -9.02 -21.10
CA VAL A 180 8.77 -9.13 -20.03
C VAL A 180 9.43 -8.68 -18.73
N GLY A 181 8.87 -7.66 -18.09
CA GLY A 181 9.48 -7.07 -16.91
C GLY A 181 8.55 -6.93 -15.72
N ARG A 182 9.15 -6.86 -14.54
CA ARG A 182 8.50 -6.45 -13.29
C ARG A 182 9.33 -5.42 -12.56
N VAL A 183 8.67 -4.59 -11.78
CA VAL A 183 9.30 -3.62 -10.87
C VAL A 183 8.67 -3.79 -9.50
N SER A 184 9.45 -4.19 -8.48
CA SER A 184 8.97 -4.31 -7.11
C SER A 184 10.11 -4.56 -6.13
N ARG A 185 9.84 -4.36 -4.84
CA ARG A 185 10.65 -4.97 -3.77
C ARG A 185 10.61 -6.50 -3.90
N LEU A 186 11.72 -7.17 -3.56
CA LEU A 186 11.81 -8.64 -3.59
C LEU A 186 11.50 -9.19 -2.19
N VAL A 187 10.21 -9.14 -1.83
CA VAL A 187 9.61 -9.61 -0.58
C VAL A 187 8.48 -10.58 -0.90
N GLU A 188 8.13 -11.43 0.05
CA GLU A 188 7.10 -12.49 -0.13
C GLU A 188 5.76 -11.95 -0.59
N GLU A 189 5.30 -10.85 0.04
CA GLU A 189 4.03 -10.19 -0.29
C GLU A 189 3.92 -9.83 -1.78
N LYS A 190 5.03 -9.50 -2.44
CA LYS A 190 5.07 -9.12 -3.86
C LYS A 190 5.27 -10.30 -4.80
N ASP A 191 5.29 -11.52 -4.30
CA ASP A 191 5.35 -12.79 -5.02
C ASP A 191 6.27 -12.81 -6.26
N PRO A 192 7.57 -12.50 -6.10
CA PRO A 192 8.50 -12.58 -7.21
C PRO A 192 8.76 -14.00 -7.69
N GLU A 193 8.46 -15.01 -6.88
CA GLU A 193 8.66 -16.41 -7.21
C GLU A 193 7.76 -16.85 -8.37
N THR A 194 6.48 -16.47 -8.37
CA THR A 194 5.54 -16.76 -9.45
C THR A 194 6.03 -16.20 -10.79
N PHE A 195 6.64 -15.00 -10.81
CA PHE A 195 7.24 -14.44 -12.00
C PHE A 195 8.43 -15.28 -12.50
N VAL A 196 9.32 -15.75 -11.60
CA VAL A 196 10.46 -16.60 -11.97
C VAL A 196 10.01 -17.93 -12.55
N ARG A 197 8.99 -18.56 -11.95
CA ARG A 197 8.41 -19.81 -12.44
C ARG A 197 7.77 -19.65 -13.82
N ALA A 198 7.00 -18.56 -14.00
CA ALA A 198 6.40 -18.23 -15.30
C ALA A 198 7.46 -17.99 -16.38
N ALA A 199 8.56 -17.32 -16.05
CA ALA A 199 9.66 -17.09 -16.99
C ALA A 199 10.23 -18.39 -17.56
N ALA A 200 10.44 -19.41 -16.73
CA ALA A 200 10.89 -20.72 -17.18
C ALA A 200 9.90 -21.39 -18.17
N LEU A 201 8.60 -21.32 -17.85
CA LEU A 201 7.53 -21.87 -18.69
C LEU A 201 7.43 -21.16 -20.04
N VAL A 202 7.54 -19.84 -20.04
CA VAL A 202 7.50 -19.01 -21.27
C VAL A 202 8.74 -19.29 -22.12
N GLN A 203 9.95 -19.29 -21.55
CA GLN A 203 11.18 -19.47 -22.30
C GLN A 203 11.31 -20.88 -22.92
N ALA A 204 10.60 -21.87 -22.42
CA ALA A 204 10.50 -23.18 -23.06
C ALA A 204 9.77 -23.12 -24.41
N ARG A 205 8.89 -22.14 -24.63
CA ARG A 205 8.11 -21.93 -25.86
C ARG A 205 8.60 -20.75 -26.70
N HIS A 206 9.07 -19.70 -26.02
CA HIS A 206 9.59 -18.47 -26.59
C HIS A 206 11.03 -18.22 -26.11
N PRO A 207 12.03 -18.95 -26.63
CA PRO A 207 13.40 -18.94 -26.08
C PRO A 207 14.13 -17.60 -26.23
N HIS A 208 13.64 -16.69 -27.05
CA HIS A 208 14.22 -15.36 -27.25
C HIS A 208 13.58 -14.27 -26.38
N THR A 209 12.64 -14.63 -25.50
CA THR A 209 12.04 -13.68 -24.58
C THR A 209 12.99 -13.37 -23.42
N ASN A 210 13.22 -12.09 -23.19
CA ASN A 210 14.01 -11.58 -22.07
C ASN A 210 13.10 -11.33 -20.86
N PHE A 211 13.54 -11.74 -19.68
CA PHE A 211 12.86 -11.49 -18.43
C PHE A 211 13.72 -10.56 -17.56
N VAL A 212 13.10 -9.52 -17.02
CA VAL A 212 13.79 -8.49 -16.25
C VAL A 212 13.07 -8.25 -14.93
N ILE A 213 13.83 -8.24 -13.85
CA ILE A 213 13.38 -7.87 -12.51
C ILE A 213 14.11 -6.60 -12.10
N ALA A 214 13.39 -5.50 -11.94
CA ALA A 214 13.89 -4.25 -11.37
C ALA A 214 13.41 -4.12 -9.92
N GLY A 215 14.35 -3.99 -9.02
CA GLY A 215 14.15 -3.95 -7.57
C GLY A 215 15.08 -4.89 -6.84
N ASP A 216 15.08 -4.76 -5.52
CA ASP A 216 15.92 -5.55 -4.63
C ASP A 216 15.15 -5.94 -3.36
N GLY A 217 15.70 -6.87 -2.59
CA GLY A 217 15.09 -7.29 -1.33
C GLY A 217 15.66 -8.62 -0.82
N PRO A 218 15.21 -9.07 0.36
CA PRO A 218 15.74 -10.26 1.03
C PRO A 218 15.63 -11.55 0.20
N LEU A 219 14.65 -11.64 -0.70
CA LEU A 219 14.45 -12.84 -1.54
C LEU A 219 15.38 -12.93 -2.74
N ARG A 220 16.21 -11.91 -3.05
CA ARG A 220 17.01 -11.86 -4.28
C ARG A 220 17.86 -13.13 -4.49
N ALA A 221 18.67 -13.51 -3.51
CA ALA A 221 19.53 -14.68 -3.63
C ALA A 221 18.74 -15.99 -3.86
N GLN A 222 17.60 -16.12 -3.19
CA GLN A 222 16.70 -17.27 -3.36
C GLN A 222 16.10 -17.30 -4.77
N LEU A 223 15.70 -16.16 -5.32
CA LEU A 223 15.13 -16.03 -6.66
C LEU A 223 16.16 -16.30 -7.75
N GLU A 224 17.40 -15.83 -7.61
CA GLU A 224 18.51 -16.12 -8.52
C GLU A 224 18.82 -17.64 -8.52
N ALA A 225 18.84 -18.29 -7.34
CA ALA A 225 19.02 -19.73 -7.21
C ALA A 225 17.84 -20.51 -7.83
N LEU A 226 16.61 -20.04 -7.65
CA LEU A 226 15.40 -20.62 -8.25
C LEU A 226 15.46 -20.52 -9.78
N ALA A 227 15.76 -19.35 -10.32
CA ALA A 227 15.90 -19.12 -11.75
C ALA A 227 16.93 -20.09 -12.37
N LYS A 228 18.12 -20.21 -11.74
CA LYS A 228 19.16 -21.14 -12.16
C LYS A 228 18.68 -22.59 -12.14
N ARG A 229 17.98 -23.02 -11.09
CA ARG A 229 17.46 -24.39 -10.95
C ARG A 229 16.42 -24.72 -12.02
N LEU A 230 15.58 -23.74 -12.39
CA LEU A 230 14.54 -23.89 -13.41
C LEU A 230 15.06 -23.65 -14.84
N GLY A 231 16.31 -23.24 -15.01
CA GLY A 231 16.88 -22.86 -16.31
C GLY A 231 16.31 -21.56 -16.88
N ALA A 232 15.67 -20.73 -16.03
CA ALA A 232 15.14 -19.44 -16.44
C ALA A 232 16.26 -18.38 -16.53
N ARG A 233 16.31 -17.67 -17.66
CA ARG A 233 17.24 -16.53 -17.86
C ARG A 233 16.54 -15.26 -17.48
N ILE A 234 16.92 -14.71 -16.33
CA ILE A 234 16.34 -13.47 -15.77
C ILE A 234 17.48 -12.50 -15.47
N THR A 235 17.31 -11.26 -15.87
CA THR A 235 18.21 -10.18 -15.52
C THR A 235 17.68 -9.44 -14.29
N PHE A 236 18.46 -9.43 -13.21
CA PHE A 236 18.18 -8.72 -11.98
C PHE A 236 18.91 -7.37 -11.98
N LEU A 237 18.17 -6.27 -12.14
CA LEU A 237 18.75 -4.91 -12.22
C LEU A 237 19.09 -4.31 -10.86
N GLY A 238 18.54 -4.86 -9.77
CA GLY A 238 18.61 -4.20 -8.47
C GLY A 238 17.69 -2.98 -8.39
N ASN A 239 17.92 -2.12 -7.39
CA ASN A 239 17.15 -0.90 -7.19
C ASN A 239 17.39 0.09 -8.35
N CYS A 240 16.29 0.57 -8.92
CA CYS A 240 16.31 1.51 -10.05
C CYS A 240 15.67 2.83 -9.65
N THR A 241 16.37 3.94 -9.85
CA THR A 241 15.87 5.29 -9.58
C THR A 241 15.05 5.86 -10.75
N ASN A 242 15.35 5.42 -11.98
CA ASN A 242 14.62 5.83 -13.18
C ASN A 242 13.63 4.74 -13.65
N VAL A 243 12.59 4.53 -12.86
CA VAL A 243 11.53 3.56 -13.14
C VAL A 243 10.85 3.79 -14.50
N PRO A 244 10.55 5.04 -14.93
CA PRO A 244 9.97 5.28 -16.25
C PRO A 244 10.82 4.71 -17.40
N ALA A 245 12.13 4.87 -17.38
CA ALA A 245 13.02 4.35 -18.43
C ALA A 245 13.07 2.82 -18.45
N VAL A 246 12.97 2.18 -17.26
CA VAL A 246 12.89 0.73 -17.12
C VAL A 246 11.56 0.21 -17.69
N LEU A 247 10.43 0.80 -17.30
CA LEU A 247 9.11 0.45 -17.82
C LEU A 247 9.01 0.68 -19.34
N ALA A 248 9.62 1.75 -19.85
CA ALA A 248 9.66 2.01 -21.29
C ALA A 248 10.31 0.87 -22.08
N ALA A 249 11.29 0.17 -21.48
CA ALA A 249 12.02 -0.93 -22.10
C ALA A 249 11.23 -2.25 -22.14
N PHE A 250 10.11 -2.38 -21.44
CA PHE A 250 9.29 -3.58 -21.41
C PHE A 250 8.27 -3.58 -22.54
N ASP A 251 8.00 -4.75 -23.11
CA ASP A 251 6.88 -4.98 -24.01
C ASP A 251 5.63 -5.44 -23.24
N ILE A 252 5.85 -6.19 -22.15
CA ILE A 252 4.79 -6.70 -21.26
C ILE A 252 5.25 -6.42 -19.82
N PHE A 253 4.37 -5.84 -19.03
CA PHE A 253 4.56 -5.70 -17.61
C PHE A 253 3.80 -6.81 -16.87
N ALA A 254 4.49 -7.60 -16.06
CA ALA A 254 3.93 -8.72 -15.32
C ALA A 254 4.22 -8.58 -13.83
N TYR A 255 3.16 -8.41 -13.04
CA TYR A 255 3.26 -8.14 -11.62
C TYR A 255 2.32 -9.05 -10.81
N PRO A 256 2.66 -10.34 -10.66
CA PRO A 256 1.98 -11.18 -9.68
C PRO A 256 2.33 -10.67 -8.27
N THR A 257 1.32 -10.50 -7.44
CA THR A 257 1.45 -10.06 -6.04
C THR A 257 0.39 -10.77 -5.19
N LEU A 258 0.67 -10.98 -3.90
CA LEU A 258 -0.30 -11.55 -2.96
C LEU A 258 -1.21 -10.47 -2.35
N GLY A 259 -0.76 -9.22 -2.37
CA GLY A 259 -1.53 -8.09 -1.88
C GLY A 259 -0.99 -6.75 -2.39
N ASP A 260 -1.90 -5.86 -2.72
CA ASP A 260 -1.59 -4.48 -3.05
C ASP A 260 -2.80 -3.57 -2.76
N SER A 261 -2.55 -2.42 -2.16
CA SER A 261 -3.61 -1.48 -1.81
C SER A 261 -4.13 -0.73 -3.02
N PHE A 262 -3.23 -0.15 -3.81
CA PHE A 262 -3.55 0.55 -5.05
C PHE A 262 -2.86 -0.09 -6.26
N GLY A 263 -1.60 -0.51 -6.11
CA GLY A 263 -0.82 -1.07 -7.20
C GLY A 263 -0.16 0.02 -8.05
N PHE A 264 0.51 0.99 -7.42
CA PHE A 264 1.19 2.09 -8.11
C PHE A 264 1.98 1.65 -9.32
N VAL A 265 2.74 0.55 -9.22
CA VAL A 265 3.57 0.08 -10.33
C VAL A 265 2.75 -0.44 -11.52
N ASN A 266 1.53 -0.99 -11.29
CA ASN A 266 0.61 -1.33 -12.36
C ASN A 266 0.15 -0.06 -13.08
N ALA A 267 -0.26 0.97 -12.31
CA ALA A 267 -0.68 2.25 -12.86
C ALA A 267 0.45 2.98 -13.61
N GLU A 268 1.68 2.91 -13.10
CA GLU A 268 2.88 3.44 -13.76
C GLU A 268 3.17 2.73 -15.09
N ALA A 269 3.05 1.40 -15.13
CA ALA A 269 3.19 0.62 -16.36
C ALA A 269 2.08 0.94 -17.37
N MET A 270 0.83 1.05 -16.92
CA MET A 270 -0.29 1.48 -17.74
C MET A 270 -0.08 2.92 -18.26
N ALA A 271 0.42 3.83 -17.44
CA ALA A 271 0.80 5.18 -17.84
C ALA A 271 1.87 5.18 -18.93
N MET A 272 2.77 4.21 -18.94
CA MET A 272 3.76 3.99 -20.01
C MET A 272 3.20 3.23 -21.21
N GLY A 273 1.88 2.98 -21.26
CA GLY A 273 1.22 2.30 -22.36
C GLY A 273 1.55 0.80 -22.45
N LYS A 274 1.92 0.16 -21.35
CA LYS A 274 2.26 -1.27 -21.34
C LYS A 274 1.02 -2.11 -21.05
N PRO A 275 0.83 -3.26 -21.75
CA PRO A 275 -0.12 -4.27 -21.31
C PRO A 275 0.32 -4.82 -19.96
N VAL A 276 -0.61 -4.90 -19.01
CA VAL A 276 -0.34 -5.32 -17.63
C VAL A 276 -0.94 -6.69 -17.38
N ILE A 277 -0.16 -7.62 -16.81
CA ILE A 277 -0.67 -8.86 -16.25
C ILE A 277 -0.43 -8.80 -14.75
N SER A 278 -1.50 -8.87 -13.95
CA SER A 278 -1.41 -8.78 -12.50
C SER A 278 -2.38 -9.75 -11.84
N THR A 279 -2.39 -9.78 -10.51
CA THR A 279 -3.25 -10.68 -9.75
C THR A 279 -4.56 -10.01 -9.34
N ARG A 280 -5.60 -10.81 -9.14
CA ARG A 280 -6.94 -10.39 -8.70
C ARG A 280 -6.97 -10.19 -7.18
N VAL A 281 -6.21 -9.20 -6.69
CA VAL A 281 -6.10 -8.89 -5.26
C VAL A 281 -6.33 -7.41 -4.98
N GLY A 282 -6.85 -7.09 -3.81
CA GLY A 282 -7.05 -5.72 -3.34
C GLY A 282 -7.73 -4.84 -4.38
N SER A 283 -7.15 -3.68 -4.65
CA SER A 283 -7.69 -2.71 -5.62
C SER A 283 -7.17 -2.91 -7.05
N VAL A 284 -6.33 -3.90 -7.30
CA VAL A 284 -5.78 -4.15 -8.65
C VAL A 284 -6.87 -4.29 -9.72
N PRO A 285 -8.04 -4.96 -9.47
CA PRO A 285 -9.13 -5.03 -10.46
C PRO A 285 -9.77 -3.69 -10.82
N GLU A 286 -9.59 -2.65 -10.03
CA GLU A 286 -10.07 -1.29 -10.38
C GLU A 286 -9.16 -0.62 -11.43
N LEU A 287 -7.87 -0.99 -11.45
CA LEU A 287 -6.89 -0.53 -12.42
C LEU A 287 -6.85 -1.42 -13.65
N VAL A 288 -6.60 -2.71 -13.45
CA VAL A 288 -6.43 -3.67 -14.53
C VAL A 288 -7.77 -4.32 -14.84
N ARG A 289 -8.36 -3.95 -15.99
CA ARG A 289 -9.60 -4.52 -16.47
C ARG A 289 -9.28 -5.73 -17.33
N ASP A 290 -9.70 -6.90 -16.85
CA ASP A 290 -9.40 -8.19 -17.47
C ASP A 290 -9.90 -8.26 -18.92
N GLY A 291 -9.00 -8.59 -19.85
CA GLY A 291 -9.27 -8.62 -21.30
C GLY A 291 -9.36 -7.26 -21.99
N GLU A 292 -9.37 -6.14 -21.25
CA GLU A 292 -9.49 -4.77 -21.81
C GLU A 292 -8.15 -4.02 -21.70
N THR A 293 -7.66 -3.75 -20.49
CA THR A 293 -6.41 -3.00 -20.25
C THR A 293 -5.23 -3.91 -19.90
N GLY A 294 -5.49 -5.20 -19.72
CA GLY A 294 -4.51 -6.21 -19.33
C GLY A 294 -5.19 -7.53 -18.99
N PHE A 295 -4.52 -8.38 -18.23
CA PHE A 295 -5.06 -9.63 -17.72
C PHE A 295 -4.95 -9.71 -16.20
N LEU A 296 -5.94 -10.34 -15.58
CA LEU A 296 -5.95 -10.68 -14.16
C LEU A 296 -5.89 -12.20 -13.99
N ILE A 297 -4.90 -12.64 -13.24
CA ILE A 297 -4.69 -14.05 -12.86
C ILE A 297 -4.96 -14.22 -11.35
N GLU A 298 -5.08 -15.47 -10.90
CA GLU A 298 -5.13 -15.75 -9.47
C GLU A 298 -3.73 -15.63 -8.84
N PRO A 299 -3.63 -15.29 -7.55
CA PRO A 299 -2.35 -15.29 -6.82
C PRO A 299 -1.63 -16.64 -6.96
N GLN A 300 -0.30 -16.60 -7.06
CA GLN A 300 0.58 -17.78 -7.18
C GLN A 300 0.35 -18.65 -8.44
N ASP A 301 -0.45 -18.19 -9.40
CA ASP A 301 -0.69 -18.91 -10.65
C ASP A 301 0.42 -18.63 -11.70
N ALA A 302 1.55 -19.28 -11.56
CA ALA A 302 2.65 -19.18 -12.53
C ALA A 302 2.28 -19.70 -13.93
N TRP A 303 1.36 -20.67 -14.00
CA TRP A 303 0.89 -21.22 -15.29
C TRP A 303 0.00 -20.19 -16.00
N GLY A 304 -1.00 -19.66 -15.33
CA GLY A 304 -1.88 -18.60 -15.87
C GLY A 304 -1.07 -17.38 -16.32
N LEU A 305 -0.07 -16.96 -15.51
CA LEU A 305 0.85 -15.88 -15.87
C LEU A 305 1.59 -16.20 -17.17
N ALA A 306 2.16 -17.42 -17.29
CA ALA A 306 2.88 -17.84 -18.48
C ALA A 306 1.98 -17.90 -19.72
N GLN A 307 0.72 -18.35 -19.58
CA GLN A 307 -0.24 -18.39 -20.69
C GLN A 307 -0.59 -16.98 -21.17
N CYS A 308 -0.86 -16.03 -20.27
CA CYS A 308 -1.13 -14.64 -20.64
C CYS A 308 0.07 -13.99 -21.34
N ILE A 309 1.30 -14.23 -20.84
CA ILE A 309 2.53 -13.73 -21.48
C ILE A 309 2.67 -14.34 -22.89
N CYS A 310 2.56 -15.67 -23.05
CA CYS A 310 2.66 -16.33 -24.35
C CYS A 310 1.60 -15.81 -25.33
N TYR A 311 0.37 -15.56 -24.86
CA TYR A 311 -0.69 -14.99 -25.66
C TYR A 311 -0.32 -13.60 -26.20
N LEU A 312 0.16 -12.71 -25.35
CA LEU A 312 0.59 -11.37 -25.75
C LEU A 312 1.84 -11.37 -26.64
N LEU A 313 2.75 -12.33 -26.48
CA LEU A 313 3.90 -12.51 -27.36
C LEU A 313 3.48 -12.97 -28.76
N ASN A 314 2.45 -13.80 -28.86
CA ASN A 314 1.90 -14.25 -30.16
C ASN A 314 1.01 -13.19 -30.81
N GLU A 315 0.36 -12.35 -30.03
CA GLU A 315 -0.61 -11.34 -30.47
C GLU A 315 -0.21 -9.91 -30.04
N PRO A 316 0.94 -9.39 -30.53
CA PRO A 316 1.49 -8.12 -30.05
C PRO A 316 0.57 -6.91 -30.30
N GLU A 317 -0.32 -6.98 -31.30
CA GLU A 317 -1.32 -5.94 -31.55
C GLU A 317 -2.35 -5.85 -30.42
N ILE A 318 -2.73 -7.00 -29.85
CA ILE A 318 -3.62 -7.04 -28.68
C ILE A 318 -2.92 -6.37 -27.49
N GLY A 319 -1.65 -6.70 -27.25
CA GLY A 319 -0.84 -6.05 -26.21
C GLY A 319 -0.78 -4.53 -26.37
N ARG A 320 -0.52 -4.04 -27.58
CA ARG A 320 -0.51 -2.59 -27.86
C ARG A 320 -1.86 -1.93 -27.63
N ARG A 321 -2.95 -2.57 -28.03
CA ARG A 321 -4.31 -2.07 -27.79
C ARG A 321 -4.60 -2.00 -26.28
N MET A 322 -4.30 -3.05 -25.52
CA MET A 322 -4.47 -3.08 -24.06
C MET A 322 -3.67 -1.98 -23.39
N GLY A 323 -2.40 -1.81 -23.78
CA GLY A 323 -1.54 -0.75 -23.26
C GLY A 323 -2.09 0.64 -23.55
N SER A 324 -2.62 0.89 -24.77
CA SER A 324 -3.25 2.16 -25.12
C SER A 324 -4.52 2.43 -24.31
N GLN A 325 -5.37 1.42 -24.11
CA GLN A 325 -6.57 1.53 -23.28
C GLN A 325 -6.21 1.74 -21.80
N GLY A 326 -5.17 1.05 -21.33
CA GLY A 326 -4.61 1.26 -19.99
C GLY A 326 -4.14 2.70 -19.78
N ARG A 327 -3.37 3.23 -20.72
CA ARG A 327 -2.91 4.63 -20.70
C ARG A 327 -4.09 5.60 -20.65
N GLN A 328 -5.09 5.41 -21.49
CA GLN A 328 -6.29 6.25 -21.50
C GLN A 328 -7.05 6.21 -20.17
N LEU A 329 -7.12 5.04 -19.52
CA LEU A 329 -7.73 4.91 -18.20
C LEU A 329 -6.97 5.73 -17.15
N ILE A 330 -5.62 5.66 -17.15
CA ILE A 330 -4.81 6.46 -16.23
C ILE A 330 -4.99 7.95 -16.49
N GLU A 331 -4.94 8.40 -17.74
CA GLU A 331 -5.14 9.81 -18.10
C GLU A 331 -6.50 10.37 -17.65
N THR A 332 -7.53 9.53 -17.68
CA THR A 332 -8.90 9.99 -17.38
C THR A 332 -9.27 9.91 -15.90
N LYS A 333 -8.71 8.95 -15.15
CA LYS A 333 -9.13 8.67 -13.77
C LYS A 333 -8.04 8.78 -12.70
N PHE A 334 -6.78 8.68 -13.10
CA PHE A 334 -5.66 8.53 -12.18
C PHE A 334 -4.52 9.52 -12.51
N ASP A 335 -4.87 10.71 -13.03
CA ASP A 335 -3.90 11.80 -13.21
C ASP A 335 -3.62 12.46 -11.85
N LEU A 336 -2.34 12.54 -11.47
CA LEU A 336 -1.89 13.18 -10.24
C LEU A 336 -2.45 14.60 -10.04
N LYS A 337 -2.68 15.34 -11.12
CA LYS A 337 -3.28 16.69 -11.03
C LYS A 337 -4.71 16.67 -10.47
N GLN A 338 -5.48 15.64 -10.82
CA GLN A 338 -6.84 15.47 -10.28
C GLN A 338 -6.79 15.16 -8.79
N GLU A 339 -5.88 14.28 -8.38
CA GLU A 339 -5.67 13.97 -6.97
C GLU A 339 -5.25 15.19 -6.16
N VAL A 340 -4.21 15.91 -6.63
CA VAL A 340 -3.73 17.14 -5.95
C VAL A 340 -4.85 18.15 -5.80
N THR A 341 -5.68 18.33 -6.83
CA THR A 341 -6.84 19.23 -6.77
C THR A 341 -7.85 18.76 -5.71
N ALA A 342 -8.21 17.48 -5.72
CA ALA A 342 -9.17 16.93 -4.77
C ALA A 342 -8.65 16.98 -3.32
N MET A 343 -7.37 16.71 -3.10
CA MET A 343 -6.74 16.88 -1.78
C MET A 343 -6.70 18.34 -1.33
N ALA A 344 -6.34 19.26 -2.23
CA ALA A 344 -6.31 20.68 -1.94
C ALA A 344 -7.70 21.20 -1.54
N ASP A 345 -8.74 20.77 -2.24
CA ASP A 345 -10.13 21.12 -1.93
C ASP A 345 -10.57 20.54 -0.58
N LEU A 346 -10.19 19.30 -0.27
CA LEU A 346 -10.46 18.68 1.03
C LEU A 346 -9.77 19.43 2.17
N TYR A 347 -8.47 19.75 2.03
CA TYR A 347 -7.74 20.52 3.06
C TYR A 347 -8.36 21.90 3.25
N HIS A 348 -8.72 22.56 2.17
CA HIS A 348 -9.36 23.88 2.22
C HIS A 348 -10.73 23.82 2.91
N GLU A 349 -11.55 22.83 2.60
CA GLU A 349 -12.86 22.61 3.23
C GLU A 349 -12.71 22.36 4.74
N LEU A 350 -11.81 21.44 5.13
CA LEU A 350 -11.56 21.12 6.54
C LEU A 350 -11.04 22.34 7.31
N TYR A 351 -10.09 23.07 6.73
CA TYR A 351 -9.54 24.28 7.32
C TYR A 351 -10.62 25.35 7.58
N HIS A 352 -11.47 25.63 6.59
CA HIS A 352 -12.55 26.62 6.73
C HIS A 352 -13.66 26.17 7.67
N ARG A 353 -13.97 24.89 7.73
CA ARG A 353 -14.91 24.35 8.71
C ARG A 353 -14.44 24.66 10.13
N PHE A 354 -13.18 24.47 10.45
CA PHE A 354 -12.63 24.72 11.77
C PHE A 354 -12.50 26.20 12.10
N LEU A 355 -12.21 27.05 11.10
CA LEU A 355 -12.20 28.51 11.31
C LEU A 355 -13.59 29.08 11.56
N GLY A 356 -14.64 28.51 10.99
CA GLY A 356 -16.03 28.90 11.15
C GLY A 356 -16.72 28.32 12.39
N ALA A 357 -16.13 27.34 13.07
CA ALA A 357 -16.65 26.79 14.31
C ALA A 357 -16.47 27.83 15.43
N PRO A 358 -17.52 28.16 16.24
CA PRO A 358 -17.35 28.97 17.42
C PRO A 358 -16.28 28.32 18.30
N GLU A 359 -15.39 29.18 18.86
CA GLU A 359 -14.27 28.75 19.70
C GLU A 359 -14.71 27.81 20.82
N HIS A 360 -14.74 26.51 20.57
CA HIS A 360 -14.49 25.55 21.60
C HIS A 360 -12.95 25.48 21.76
N ILE A 361 -12.41 26.54 22.40
CA ILE A 361 -11.18 26.41 23.17
C ILE A 361 -11.56 25.51 24.34
N SER A 362 -11.61 24.21 24.15
CA SER A 362 -11.37 23.35 25.26
C SER A 362 -9.89 23.55 25.56
N ASP A 363 -9.59 24.10 26.73
CA ASP A 363 -8.33 23.84 27.39
C ASP A 363 -8.13 22.34 27.35
N ALA A 364 -7.45 21.88 26.31
CA ALA A 364 -6.94 20.52 26.29
C ALA A 364 -6.06 20.46 27.53
N PRO A 365 -6.31 19.53 28.47
CA PRO A 365 -5.48 19.40 29.62
C PRO A 365 -4.06 19.34 29.10
N ALA A 366 -3.18 20.15 29.67
CA ALA A 366 -1.75 20.05 29.43
C ALA A 366 -1.48 18.56 29.43
N VAL A 367 -0.97 18.03 28.28
CA VAL A 367 -0.58 16.63 28.20
C VAL A 367 0.50 16.49 29.25
N ASP A 368 0.04 16.17 30.45
CA ASP A 368 0.89 15.85 31.56
C ASP A 368 1.44 14.49 31.18
N THR A 369 2.70 14.56 30.81
CA THR A 369 3.65 13.48 30.84
C THR A 369 3.40 12.26 29.92
N ALA A 370 4.47 11.88 29.33
CA ALA A 370 4.74 10.55 28.78
C ALA A 370 3.93 9.48 29.54
N PRO A 371 3.33 8.53 28.82
CA PRO A 371 2.81 7.34 29.47
C PRO A 371 3.96 6.77 30.32
N ALA A 372 3.70 6.62 31.62
CA ALA A 372 4.64 6.07 32.56
C ALA A 372 5.31 4.85 31.92
N ALA A 373 6.63 4.83 31.95
CA ALA A 373 7.40 3.69 31.53
C ALA A 373 6.82 2.45 32.24
N ALA A 374 6.04 1.68 31.54
CA ALA A 374 5.60 0.39 32.02
C ALA A 374 6.85 -0.47 32.01
N GLU A 375 7.34 -0.79 33.20
CA GLU A 375 8.41 -1.77 33.43
C GLU A 375 8.05 -3.03 32.65
N ALA A 376 8.98 -3.47 31.83
CA ALA A 376 8.89 -4.68 31.04
C ALA A 376 8.68 -5.89 32.00
N GLN A 377 7.46 -6.34 32.11
CA GLN A 377 7.18 -7.67 32.62
C GLN A 377 7.30 -8.68 31.47
N PRO A 378 7.79 -9.90 31.73
CA PRO A 378 7.99 -10.90 30.70
C PRO A 378 6.67 -11.27 30.04
N ALA A 379 6.71 -11.52 28.74
CA ALA A 379 5.58 -11.85 27.87
C ALA A 379 4.75 -13.01 28.46
N THR A 380 3.67 -12.67 29.10
CA THR A 380 2.50 -13.53 29.27
C THR A 380 1.50 -13.13 28.20
N ALA A 381 0.76 -14.11 27.70
CA ALA A 381 -0.21 -14.02 26.60
C ALA A 381 -1.01 -12.69 26.55
N PRO A 382 -1.39 -12.20 25.35
CA PRO A 382 -1.93 -10.86 25.16
C PRO A 382 -3.22 -10.68 25.97
N GLN A 383 -3.11 -9.96 27.07
CA GLN A 383 -4.26 -9.43 27.79
C GLN A 383 -4.68 -8.11 27.12
N HIS A 384 -5.94 -8.08 26.70
CA HIS A 384 -6.78 -6.93 26.37
C HIS A 384 -6.06 -5.57 26.24
N ARG A 385 -5.79 -5.15 25.00
CA ARG A 385 -5.45 -3.77 24.70
C ARG A 385 -6.62 -3.07 24.00
N ASN A 386 -7.15 -2.08 24.73
CA ASN A 386 -7.89 -0.90 24.25
C ASN A 386 -9.17 -1.13 23.43
N GLY A 387 -10.32 -1.05 24.09
CA GLY A 387 -11.57 -0.50 23.51
C GLY A 387 -12.11 -1.12 22.22
N PHE A 388 -11.49 -2.17 21.73
CA PHE A 388 -11.93 -2.91 20.56
C PHE A 388 -13.14 -3.76 20.98
N ASN A 389 -14.31 -3.44 20.41
CA ASN A 389 -15.47 -4.27 20.63
C ASN A 389 -15.33 -5.55 19.80
N LEU A 390 -14.78 -6.58 20.43
CA LEU A 390 -14.53 -7.88 19.81
C LEU A 390 -15.81 -8.50 19.23
N GLN A 391 -16.98 -8.15 19.79
CA GLN A 391 -18.29 -8.57 19.26
C GLN A 391 -18.61 -7.89 17.92
N GLU A 392 -18.25 -6.62 17.75
CA GLU A 392 -18.43 -5.92 16.48
C GLU A 392 -17.49 -6.45 15.40
N ALA A 393 -16.26 -6.77 15.76
CA ALA A 393 -15.30 -7.42 14.83
C ALA A 393 -15.81 -8.82 14.41
N GLN A 394 -16.35 -9.59 15.34
CA GLN A 394 -16.94 -10.88 15.05
C GLN A 394 -18.14 -10.75 14.10
N ALA A 395 -19.05 -9.80 14.34
CA ALA A 395 -20.20 -9.56 13.47
C ALA A 395 -19.81 -9.12 12.06
N ALA A 396 -18.77 -8.27 11.95
CA ALA A 396 -18.23 -7.84 10.65
C ALA A 396 -17.61 -9.01 9.88
N ALA A 397 -16.86 -9.89 10.56
CA ALA A 397 -16.27 -11.08 9.97
C ALA A 397 -17.34 -12.10 9.54
N GLU A 398 -18.41 -12.26 10.31
CA GLU A 398 -19.57 -13.09 9.96
C GLU A 398 -20.28 -12.57 8.71
N HIS A 399 -20.49 -11.26 8.63
CA HIS A 399 -21.10 -10.65 7.45
C HIS A 399 -20.22 -10.79 6.20
N ALA A 400 -18.90 -10.60 6.33
CA ALA A 400 -17.97 -10.85 5.23
C ALA A 400 -18.03 -12.30 4.75
N LEU A 401 -18.19 -13.26 5.68
CA LEU A 401 -18.31 -14.68 5.37
C LEU A 401 -19.62 -15.00 4.64
N GLU A 402 -20.73 -14.30 4.92
CA GLU A 402 -21.98 -14.42 4.16
C GLU A 402 -21.81 -13.96 2.70
N LEU A 403 -21.04 -12.90 2.48
CA LEU A 403 -20.82 -12.33 1.14
C LEU A 403 -19.83 -13.15 0.31
N ALA A 404 -18.81 -13.74 0.93
CA ALA A 404 -17.77 -14.51 0.26
C ALA A 404 -17.49 -15.83 1.02
N PRO A 405 -18.43 -16.78 1.02
CA PRO A 405 -18.38 -17.95 1.90
C PRO A 405 -17.27 -18.96 1.59
N THR A 406 -16.66 -18.88 0.41
CA THR A 406 -15.60 -19.80 -0.03
C THR A 406 -14.26 -19.12 -0.18
N ASP A 407 -14.13 -17.82 0.09
CA ASP A 407 -12.85 -17.12 0.02
C ASP A 407 -11.95 -17.51 1.20
N ILE A 408 -10.78 -18.04 0.90
CA ILE A 408 -9.83 -18.54 1.91
C ILE A 408 -9.37 -17.39 2.85
N ASN A 409 -9.18 -16.19 2.34
CA ASN A 409 -8.75 -15.05 3.15
C ASN A 409 -9.87 -14.58 4.10
N VAL A 410 -11.11 -14.59 3.62
CA VAL A 410 -12.29 -14.28 4.45
C VAL A 410 -12.49 -15.35 5.52
N LEU A 411 -12.33 -16.63 5.17
CA LEU A 411 -12.37 -17.73 6.11
C LEU A 411 -11.27 -17.64 7.17
N ALA A 412 -10.04 -17.30 6.76
CA ALA A 412 -8.91 -17.11 7.66
C ALA A 412 -9.14 -15.94 8.63
N ALA A 413 -9.58 -14.78 8.11
CA ALA A 413 -9.90 -13.61 8.92
C ALA A 413 -11.02 -13.92 9.94
N TYR A 414 -12.11 -14.58 9.49
CA TYR A 414 -13.19 -15.02 10.37
C TYR A 414 -12.68 -15.99 11.43
N GLY A 415 -11.86 -16.96 11.06
CA GLY A 415 -11.27 -17.93 11.98
C GLY A 415 -10.41 -17.26 13.06
N THR A 416 -9.56 -16.32 12.68
CA THR A 416 -8.69 -15.59 13.60
C THR A 416 -9.50 -14.73 14.59
N VAL A 417 -10.45 -13.94 14.10
CA VAL A 417 -11.32 -13.13 14.95
C VAL A 417 -12.17 -14.04 15.87
N SER A 418 -12.60 -15.19 15.38
CA SER A 418 -13.36 -16.18 16.18
C SER A 418 -12.52 -16.76 17.31
N VAL A 419 -11.22 -17.01 17.11
CA VAL A 419 -10.30 -17.41 18.21
C VAL A 419 -10.24 -16.34 19.28
N GLU A 420 -10.03 -15.08 18.88
CA GLU A 420 -9.92 -13.95 19.79
C GLU A 420 -11.23 -13.66 20.53
N ALA A 421 -12.37 -13.85 19.87
CA ALA A 421 -13.70 -13.67 20.44
C ALA A 421 -14.16 -14.83 21.32
N GLY A 422 -13.39 -15.93 21.42
CA GLY A 422 -13.79 -17.14 22.13
C GLY A 422 -14.86 -17.97 21.41
N ASN A 423 -15.13 -17.68 20.13
CA ASN A 423 -15.99 -18.47 19.26
C ASN A 423 -15.21 -19.64 18.65
N TYR A 424 -14.85 -20.62 19.48
CA TYR A 424 -13.96 -21.71 19.08
C TYR A 424 -14.60 -22.65 18.05
N GLU A 425 -15.91 -22.77 18.03
CA GLU A 425 -16.65 -23.54 17.02
C GLU A 425 -16.55 -22.85 15.64
N GLY A 426 -16.72 -21.55 15.59
CA GLY A 426 -16.53 -20.76 14.40
C GLY A 426 -15.12 -20.86 13.82
N ALA A 427 -14.09 -20.77 14.68
CA ALA A 427 -12.70 -20.92 14.29
C ALA A 427 -12.39 -22.30 13.69
N ARG A 428 -12.88 -23.38 14.34
CA ARG A 428 -12.73 -24.75 13.84
C ARG A 428 -13.45 -24.98 12.51
N SER A 429 -14.65 -24.41 12.36
CA SER A 429 -15.42 -24.47 11.12
C SER A 429 -14.68 -23.79 9.96
N ALA A 430 -14.11 -22.61 10.21
CA ALA A 430 -13.31 -21.89 9.23
C ALA A 430 -12.08 -22.71 8.79
N LEU A 431 -11.33 -23.26 9.75
CA LEU A 431 -10.18 -24.11 9.47
C LEU A 431 -10.54 -25.31 8.60
N LEU A 432 -11.60 -26.02 8.93
CA LEU A 432 -12.05 -27.17 8.13
C LEU A 432 -12.41 -26.77 6.70
N ARG A 433 -13.03 -25.61 6.52
CA ARG A 433 -13.41 -25.10 5.19
C ARG A 433 -12.20 -24.67 4.36
N ILE A 434 -11.18 -24.09 5.01
CA ILE A 434 -9.90 -23.77 4.34
C ILE A 434 -9.19 -25.06 3.95
N GLN A 435 -9.04 -26.01 4.88
CA GLN A 435 -8.38 -27.30 4.62
C GLN A 435 -9.07 -28.14 3.56
N ALA A 436 -10.38 -28.01 3.40
CA ALA A 436 -11.11 -28.68 2.33
C ALA A 436 -10.78 -28.11 0.93
N GLN A 437 -10.30 -26.88 0.84
CA GLN A 437 -9.92 -26.22 -0.42
C GLN A 437 -8.41 -26.35 -0.67
N ASP A 438 -7.60 -26.02 0.33
CA ASP A 438 -6.14 -26.09 0.28
C ASP A 438 -5.58 -26.37 1.70
N PRO A 439 -5.31 -27.64 2.03
CA PRO A 439 -4.83 -28.02 3.36
C PRO A 439 -3.43 -27.52 3.71
N GLU A 440 -2.62 -27.16 2.71
CA GLU A 440 -1.23 -26.72 2.89
C GLU A 440 -1.07 -25.19 2.72
N CYS A 441 -2.17 -24.44 2.54
CA CYS A 441 -2.05 -23.00 2.42
C CYS A 441 -1.58 -22.38 3.76
N PRO A 442 -0.80 -21.27 3.72
CA PRO A 442 -0.30 -20.61 4.93
C PRO A 442 -1.38 -20.27 5.94
N ALA A 443 -2.54 -19.78 5.47
CA ALA A 443 -3.67 -19.44 6.31
C ALA A 443 -4.27 -20.66 7.06
N ALA A 444 -4.27 -21.84 6.45
CA ALA A 444 -4.69 -23.08 7.11
C ALA A 444 -3.70 -23.46 8.22
N LEU A 445 -2.41 -23.33 7.97
CA LEU A 445 -1.36 -23.68 8.93
C LEU A 445 -1.36 -22.75 10.14
N GLU A 446 -1.46 -21.44 9.92
CA GLU A 446 -1.53 -20.43 10.99
C GLU A 446 -2.80 -20.61 11.85
N LEU A 447 -3.96 -20.78 11.23
CA LEU A 447 -5.22 -20.99 11.94
C LEU A 447 -5.22 -22.35 12.67
N GLN A 448 -4.59 -23.36 12.13
CA GLN A 448 -4.45 -24.68 12.77
C GLN A 448 -3.59 -24.57 14.03
N GLU A 449 -2.50 -23.81 14.00
CA GLU A 449 -1.68 -23.57 15.21
C GLU A 449 -2.51 -22.86 16.27
N ALA A 450 -3.21 -21.77 15.91
CA ALA A 450 -4.08 -21.03 16.82
C ALA A 450 -5.20 -21.92 17.42
N VAL A 451 -5.87 -22.72 16.58
CA VAL A 451 -6.95 -23.63 17.01
C VAL A 451 -6.43 -24.78 17.88
N SER A 452 -5.19 -25.23 17.69
CA SER A 452 -4.58 -26.30 18.51
C SER A 452 -4.35 -25.89 19.98
N LEU A 453 -4.25 -24.60 20.23
CA LEU A 453 -4.05 -24.01 21.56
C LEU A 453 -5.37 -23.75 22.31
N LEU A 454 -6.52 -23.98 21.68
CA LEU A 454 -7.83 -23.74 22.28
C LEU A 454 -8.22 -24.83 23.28
N PRO A 455 -8.94 -24.47 24.35
CA PRO A 455 -9.52 -25.46 25.25
C PRO A 455 -10.48 -26.39 24.53
N GLY A 456 -10.43 -27.68 24.88
CA GLY A 456 -11.20 -28.75 24.25
C GLY A 456 -12.71 -28.67 24.47
#